data_ce47faa42ab2a4a8f60937b470e4b978
#
_entry.id   ce47faa42ab2a4a8f60937b470e4b978
#
_cell.length_a   1.000
_cell.length_b   1.000
_cell.length_c   1.000
_cell.angle_alpha   90.00
_cell.angle_beta   90.00
_cell.angle_gamma   90.00
#
_symmetry.space_group_name_H-M   'P 1'
#
loop_
_entity.id
_entity.type
_entity.pdbx_description
1 polymer ?
#
loop_
_entity_poly.entity_id
_entity_poly.type
_entity_poly.pdbx_seq_one_letter_code
_entity_poly.pdbx_strand_id
1 'polypeptide(L)'
;MRHFSSLLLLLLAMPAAMAQDTTRVLFLGNSYTFFNDLPTVLSELAASMGHVVVTAQNTPGGASLQGHLSNTTSQSLIEQGDWDYVVLQEQSQKASLPYDQVVADFFPAVEALVASIHLHNECAVPLLYMTWGRENGDAQNCEWWPPVCTYGGMQELLTERYLEAANNTQSWSAPVGMIWEDVLDLTNINLYNADGSHPSAAGSYLAASTIFVALFGENPQESEYSGPIGLGVSTTIDEAIWDVWQDQPNAWLQYDLLEVEFYSQTTPEGCNIQVSASPYVDSIWVSNSEFDFIMQDGDIVSLNFAESVTLEAIIYSGCSEPIAFSETFYSGTSSMQEHETTEPDIYPNPATESIWVVNPTGEWSCFFLNDCQGVRVAEWTSNDAYELDVSFIPAGLYFLETRVEGVSTGTKKVLIQR
;
A
#
# COMPACT_ATOMS: atom_id res chain seq x y z
N MET A 1 6.94 -39.38 68.22
CA MET A 1 6.24 -39.24 66.95
C MET A 1 6.06 -37.76 66.66
N ARG A 2 6.85 -37.22 65.74
CA ARG A 2 6.75 -35.79 65.32
C ARG A 2 6.02 -35.76 63.99
N HIS A 3 4.82 -35.17 63.97
CA HIS A 3 4.06 -34.94 62.74
C HIS A 3 4.60 -33.71 62.01
N PHE A 4 5.17 -33.90 60.81
CA PHE A 4 5.48 -32.81 59.85
C PHE A 4 4.20 -32.58 59.03
N SER A 5 3.59 -31.42 59.19
CA SER A 5 2.55 -30.92 58.28
C SER A 5 3.23 -30.18 57.13
N SER A 6 3.18 -30.75 55.92
CA SER A 6 3.61 -30.09 54.70
C SER A 6 2.51 -29.11 54.23
N LEU A 7 2.81 -27.83 54.31
CA LEU A 7 1.98 -26.77 53.76
C LEU A 7 2.26 -26.67 52.24
N LEU A 8 1.32 -27.12 51.43
CA LEU A 8 1.36 -27.01 49.96
C LEU A 8 0.95 -25.59 49.58
N LEU A 9 1.92 -24.75 49.20
CA LEU A 9 1.65 -23.42 48.67
C LEU A 9 1.20 -23.55 47.20
N LEU A 10 -0.07 -23.34 46.93
CA LEU A 10 -0.63 -23.27 45.58
C LEU A 10 -0.30 -21.86 45.03
N LEU A 11 0.73 -21.73 44.19
CA LEU A 11 0.98 -20.53 43.40
C LEU A 11 -0.09 -20.48 42.30
N LEU A 12 -1.10 -19.64 42.49
CA LEU A 12 -1.99 -19.21 41.44
C LEU A 12 -1.18 -18.31 40.48
N ALA A 13 -0.78 -18.88 39.34
CA ALA A 13 -0.28 -18.07 38.21
C ALA A 13 -1.46 -17.22 37.70
N MET A 14 -1.52 -15.96 38.09
CA MET A 14 -2.39 -15.00 37.41
C MET A 14 -1.85 -14.84 35.98
N PRO A 15 -2.67 -15.01 34.91
CA PRO A 15 -2.26 -14.64 33.59
C PRO A 15 -1.91 -13.14 33.64
N ALA A 16 -0.70 -12.78 33.22
CA ALA A 16 -0.36 -11.39 32.95
C ALA A 16 -1.36 -10.95 31.88
N ALA A 17 -2.22 -9.99 32.20
CA ALA A 17 -3.00 -9.31 31.19
C ALA A 17 -1.97 -8.57 30.33
N MET A 18 -1.75 -9.08 29.11
CA MET A 18 -1.04 -8.34 28.08
C MET A 18 -1.84 -7.06 27.87
N ALA A 19 -1.22 -5.91 28.02
CA ALA A 19 -1.85 -4.66 27.59
C ALA A 19 -2.11 -4.82 26.10
N GLN A 20 -3.37 -4.74 25.70
CA GLN A 20 -3.73 -4.77 24.29
C GLN A 20 -3.36 -3.41 23.71
N ASP A 21 -2.51 -3.40 22.70
CA ASP A 21 -2.10 -2.16 22.05
C ASP A 21 -3.31 -1.48 21.43
N THR A 22 -3.41 -0.20 21.64
CA THR A 22 -4.54 0.61 21.16
C THR A 22 -4.14 1.32 19.88
N THR A 23 -4.82 0.99 18.78
CA THR A 23 -4.65 1.67 17.49
C THR A 23 -5.50 2.94 17.46
N ARG A 24 -4.88 4.08 17.19
CA ARG A 24 -5.52 5.40 17.15
C ARG A 24 -5.67 5.87 15.71
N VAL A 25 -6.90 6.11 15.27
CA VAL A 25 -7.25 6.44 13.88
C VAL A 25 -7.98 7.78 13.82
N LEU A 26 -7.39 8.74 13.09
CA LEU A 26 -8.03 10.01 12.78
C LEU A 26 -8.68 9.96 11.39
N PHE A 27 -9.94 10.41 11.28
CA PHE A 27 -10.61 10.57 10.00
C PHE A 27 -10.74 12.05 9.62
N LEU A 28 -10.19 12.42 8.46
CA LEU A 28 -10.37 13.70 7.82
C LEU A 28 -11.10 13.50 6.49
N GLY A 29 -12.37 13.89 6.44
CA GLY A 29 -13.23 13.61 5.30
C GLY A 29 -14.51 14.44 5.31
N ASN A 30 -15.59 13.85 4.83
CA ASN A 30 -16.88 14.51 4.75
C ASN A 30 -18.05 13.54 5.03
N SER A 31 -19.20 13.77 4.40
CA SER A 31 -20.39 12.93 4.59
C SER A 31 -20.16 11.45 4.19
N TYR A 32 -19.24 11.14 3.30
CA TYR A 32 -18.92 9.75 2.95
C TYR A 32 -18.29 8.99 4.14
N THR A 33 -17.68 9.70 5.05
CA THR A 33 -17.12 9.15 6.29
C THR A 33 -18.13 9.15 7.45
N PHE A 34 -18.87 10.27 7.66
CA PHE A 34 -19.78 10.32 8.82
C PHE A 34 -21.11 9.58 8.63
N PHE A 35 -21.53 9.29 7.39
CA PHE A 35 -22.75 8.51 7.16
C PHE A 35 -22.63 7.13 7.82
N ASN A 36 -23.73 6.71 8.47
CA ASN A 36 -23.84 5.46 9.21
C ASN A 36 -22.74 5.27 10.28
N ASP A 37 -22.09 6.35 10.70
CA ASP A 37 -21.03 6.34 11.73
C ASP A 37 -19.89 5.35 11.41
N LEU A 38 -19.31 5.48 10.21
CA LEU A 38 -18.24 4.60 9.72
C LEU A 38 -17.10 4.41 10.74
N PRO A 39 -16.59 5.45 11.44
CA PRO A 39 -15.56 5.25 12.46
C PRO A 39 -15.96 4.33 13.60
N THR A 40 -17.23 4.35 14.01
CA THR A 40 -17.75 3.40 15.03
C THR A 40 -17.88 2.00 14.44
N VAL A 41 -18.35 1.85 13.19
CA VAL A 41 -18.41 0.54 12.50
C VAL A 41 -17.02 -0.09 12.43
N LEU A 42 -15.97 0.67 12.10
CA LEU A 42 -14.58 0.21 12.13
C LEU A 42 -14.16 -0.27 13.53
N SER A 43 -14.45 0.54 14.56
CA SER A 43 -14.06 0.19 15.94
C SER A 43 -14.76 -1.08 16.44
N GLU A 44 -16.04 -1.26 16.11
CA GLU A 44 -16.83 -2.44 16.51
C GLU A 44 -16.38 -3.70 15.75
N LEU A 45 -16.08 -3.58 14.44
CA LEU A 45 -15.50 -4.66 13.64
C LEU A 45 -14.15 -5.08 14.22
N ALA A 46 -13.25 -4.12 14.45
CA ALA A 46 -11.93 -4.36 15.02
C ALA A 46 -12.02 -5.02 16.41
N ALA A 47 -12.95 -4.58 17.26
CA ALA A 47 -13.17 -5.18 18.58
C ALA A 47 -13.63 -6.65 18.47
N SER A 48 -14.43 -7.02 17.47
CA SER A 48 -14.85 -8.41 17.26
C SER A 48 -13.69 -9.31 16.82
N MET A 49 -12.63 -8.71 16.25
CA MET A 49 -11.40 -9.39 15.84
C MET A 49 -10.29 -9.31 16.90
N GLY A 50 -10.58 -8.72 18.05
CA GLY A 50 -9.67 -8.67 19.19
C GLY A 50 -8.77 -7.42 19.22
N HIS A 51 -8.98 -6.43 18.37
CA HIS A 51 -8.25 -5.17 18.36
C HIS A 51 -8.96 -4.06 19.13
N VAL A 52 -8.20 -3.14 19.71
CA VAL A 52 -8.74 -1.92 20.32
C VAL A 52 -8.45 -0.73 19.41
N VAL A 53 -9.50 -0.21 18.78
CA VAL A 53 -9.40 0.96 17.89
C VAL A 53 -10.09 2.16 18.53
N VAL A 54 -9.35 3.25 18.70
CA VAL A 54 -9.86 4.55 19.17
C VAL A 54 -9.87 5.53 18.00
N THR A 55 -11.05 6.06 17.69
CA THR A 55 -11.22 6.95 16.55
C THR A 55 -11.49 8.40 16.97
N ALA A 56 -11.03 9.35 16.15
CA ALA A 56 -11.53 10.71 16.12
C ALA A 56 -11.81 11.13 14.69
N GLN A 57 -12.65 12.15 14.52
CA GLN A 57 -12.99 12.61 13.17
C GLN A 57 -13.25 14.12 13.11
N ASN A 58 -12.91 14.71 11.98
CA ASN A 58 -13.46 15.96 11.51
C ASN A 58 -13.96 15.79 10.07
N THR A 59 -15.28 15.69 9.90
CA THR A 59 -15.92 15.27 8.65
C THR A 59 -17.08 16.20 8.26
N PRO A 60 -16.84 17.54 8.11
CA PRO A 60 -17.93 18.45 7.73
C PRO A 60 -18.52 18.07 6.37
N GLY A 61 -19.85 18.14 6.22
CA GLY A 61 -20.53 17.78 4.97
C GLY A 61 -19.96 18.51 3.77
N GLY A 62 -19.57 17.78 2.73
CA GLY A 62 -19.00 18.30 1.49
C GLY A 62 -17.58 18.86 1.60
N ALA A 63 -16.88 18.67 2.73
CA ALA A 63 -15.50 19.10 2.88
C ALA A 63 -14.59 18.41 1.86
N SER A 64 -13.55 19.13 1.42
CA SER A 64 -12.45 18.61 0.60
C SER A 64 -11.17 18.57 1.43
N LEU A 65 -10.17 17.80 0.99
CA LEU A 65 -8.85 17.78 1.62
C LEU A 65 -8.21 19.17 1.64
N GLN A 66 -8.35 19.94 0.57
CA GLN A 66 -7.94 21.35 0.54
C GLN A 66 -8.62 22.17 1.66
N GLY A 67 -9.91 21.91 1.96
CA GLY A 67 -10.64 22.55 3.06
C GLY A 67 -10.08 22.19 4.42
N HIS A 68 -9.61 20.95 4.63
CA HIS A 68 -9.01 20.50 5.88
C HIS A 68 -7.68 21.20 6.20
N LEU A 69 -6.92 21.64 5.20
CA LEU A 69 -5.68 22.40 5.41
C LEU A 69 -5.91 23.74 6.17
N SER A 70 -7.06 24.34 6.00
CA SER A 70 -7.42 25.61 6.68
C SER A 70 -8.44 25.43 7.81
N ASN A 71 -8.91 24.21 8.05
CA ASN A 71 -9.87 23.90 9.09
C ASN A 71 -9.19 23.77 10.45
N THR A 72 -9.47 24.68 11.36
CA THR A 72 -8.80 24.70 12.69
C THR A 72 -9.03 23.45 13.51
N THR A 73 -10.18 22.78 13.38
CA THR A 73 -10.43 21.51 14.07
C THR A 73 -9.57 20.40 13.50
N SER A 74 -9.46 20.28 12.16
CA SER A 74 -8.58 19.30 11.51
C SER A 74 -7.12 19.51 11.94
N GLN A 75 -6.64 20.76 11.87
CA GLN A 75 -5.27 21.06 12.26
C GLN A 75 -5.01 20.74 13.74
N SER A 76 -5.93 21.11 14.65
CA SER A 76 -5.80 20.79 16.06
C SER A 76 -5.82 19.28 16.36
N LEU A 77 -6.49 18.47 15.53
CA LEU A 77 -6.47 17.01 15.65
C LEU A 77 -5.13 16.43 15.14
N ILE A 78 -4.63 16.92 14.01
CA ILE A 78 -3.30 16.51 13.50
C ILE A 78 -2.21 16.89 14.50
N GLU A 79 -2.26 18.10 15.08
CA GLU A 79 -1.31 18.61 16.06
C GLU A 79 -1.23 17.79 17.36
N GLN A 80 -2.19 16.89 17.64
CA GLN A 80 -2.10 15.97 18.77
C GLN A 80 -0.91 15.02 18.62
N GLY A 81 -0.57 14.62 17.40
CA GLY A 81 0.62 13.86 17.09
C GLY A 81 0.65 12.43 17.67
N ASP A 82 -0.49 11.88 18.06
CA ASP A 82 -0.59 10.57 18.72
C ASP A 82 -1.49 9.59 17.92
N TRP A 83 -1.62 9.82 16.61
CA TRP A 83 -2.34 8.97 15.68
C TRP A 83 -1.41 7.94 15.05
N ASP A 84 -1.82 6.67 15.02
CA ASP A 84 -1.13 5.62 14.26
C ASP A 84 -1.51 5.73 12.78
N TYR A 85 -2.78 6.04 12.50
CA TYR A 85 -3.27 6.21 11.13
C TYR A 85 -4.09 7.49 10.98
N VAL A 86 -3.94 8.16 9.83
CA VAL A 86 -4.78 9.29 9.45
C VAL A 86 -5.45 9.01 8.11
N VAL A 87 -6.74 8.74 8.15
CA VAL A 87 -7.57 8.45 6.98
C VAL A 87 -7.96 9.75 6.29
N LEU A 88 -7.57 9.89 5.02
CA LEU A 88 -7.81 11.07 4.18
C LEU A 88 -8.83 10.73 3.09
N GLN A 89 -10.02 11.38 3.14
CA GLN A 89 -11.09 11.17 2.18
C GLN A 89 -11.46 12.49 1.49
N GLU A 90 -11.25 12.55 0.16
CA GLU A 90 -11.56 13.72 -0.64
C GLU A 90 -13.07 13.82 -0.95
N GLN A 91 -13.53 15.03 -1.34
CA GLN A 91 -14.87 15.25 -1.83
C GLN A 91 -15.14 14.39 -3.09
N SER A 92 -16.31 13.76 -3.17
CA SER A 92 -16.65 12.67 -4.09
C SER A 92 -16.36 12.90 -5.58
N GLN A 93 -16.27 14.14 -6.04
CA GLN A 93 -16.09 14.50 -7.44
C GLN A 93 -14.65 14.91 -7.77
N LYS A 94 -13.90 15.47 -6.80
CA LYS A 94 -12.67 16.20 -7.08
C LYS A 94 -11.60 15.34 -7.74
N ALA A 95 -11.39 14.12 -7.29
CA ALA A 95 -10.39 13.24 -7.88
C ALA A 95 -10.80 12.70 -9.27
N SER A 96 -12.08 12.77 -9.67
CA SER A 96 -12.55 12.39 -11.01
C SER A 96 -12.65 13.55 -12.02
N LEU A 97 -12.25 14.76 -11.64
CA LEU A 97 -12.22 15.91 -12.55
C LEU A 97 -11.07 15.83 -13.57
N PRO A 98 -11.02 16.73 -14.58
CA PRO A 98 -9.88 16.80 -15.51
C PRO A 98 -8.53 16.87 -14.79
N TYR A 99 -7.53 16.24 -15.39
CA TYR A 99 -6.22 16.05 -14.76
C TYR A 99 -5.54 17.35 -14.30
N ASP A 100 -5.67 18.43 -15.08
CA ASP A 100 -5.16 19.75 -14.72
C ASP A 100 -5.80 20.31 -13.44
N GLN A 101 -7.07 20.00 -13.16
CA GLN A 101 -7.72 20.37 -11.91
C GLN A 101 -7.28 19.46 -10.74
N VAL A 102 -7.10 18.16 -11.00
CA VAL A 102 -6.57 17.22 -10.02
C VAL A 102 -5.16 17.61 -9.58
N VAL A 103 -4.29 17.96 -10.51
CA VAL A 103 -2.92 18.47 -10.26
C VAL A 103 -2.92 19.81 -9.53
N ALA A 104 -3.93 20.65 -9.76
CA ALA A 104 -4.02 21.96 -9.11
C ALA A 104 -4.61 21.90 -7.69
N ASP A 105 -5.51 20.96 -7.41
CA ASP A 105 -6.32 20.96 -6.18
C ASP A 105 -6.10 19.71 -5.32
N PHE A 106 -6.23 18.50 -5.91
CA PHE A 106 -6.27 17.25 -5.13
C PHE A 106 -4.87 16.81 -4.68
N PHE A 107 -3.91 16.66 -5.61
CA PHE A 107 -2.57 16.20 -5.26
C PHE A 107 -1.86 17.14 -4.27
N PRO A 108 -1.85 18.47 -4.47
CA PRO A 108 -1.21 19.36 -3.51
C PRO A 108 -1.87 19.34 -2.12
N ALA A 109 -3.19 19.06 -2.07
CA ALA A 109 -3.88 18.95 -0.79
C ALA A 109 -3.48 17.67 -0.03
N VAL A 110 -3.33 16.54 -0.74
CA VAL A 110 -2.81 15.29 -0.16
C VAL A 110 -1.39 15.49 0.35
N GLU A 111 -0.48 15.99 -0.51
CA GLU A 111 0.91 16.26 -0.16
C GLU A 111 1.05 17.14 1.09
N ALA A 112 0.28 18.23 1.15
CA ALA A 112 0.33 19.16 2.28
C ALA A 112 -0.21 18.56 3.58
N LEU A 113 -1.27 17.71 3.51
CA LEU A 113 -1.79 17.01 4.69
C LEU A 113 -0.83 15.94 5.16
N VAL A 114 -0.25 15.14 4.27
CA VAL A 114 0.76 14.14 4.60
C VAL A 114 1.97 14.80 5.27
N ALA A 115 2.48 15.89 4.70
CA ALA A 115 3.57 16.64 5.30
C ALA A 115 3.20 17.20 6.70
N SER A 116 1.96 17.68 6.88
CA SER A 116 1.47 18.14 8.19
C SER A 116 1.35 17.00 9.21
N ILE A 117 0.91 15.81 8.78
CA ILE A 117 0.82 14.62 9.64
C ILE A 117 2.22 14.23 10.12
N HIS A 118 3.15 14.07 9.20
CA HIS A 118 4.53 13.65 9.54
C HIS A 118 5.30 14.71 10.33
N LEU A 119 4.95 16.01 10.22
CA LEU A 119 5.53 17.04 11.04
C LEU A 119 5.22 16.85 12.55
N HIS A 120 4.07 16.25 12.88
CA HIS A 120 3.61 16.07 14.26
C HIS A 120 3.80 14.64 14.77
N ASN A 121 3.79 13.67 13.87
CA ASN A 121 4.14 12.28 14.14
C ASN A 121 4.70 11.64 12.86
N GLU A 122 6.00 11.51 12.77
CA GLU A 122 6.67 10.89 11.62
C GLU A 122 6.26 9.42 11.39
N CYS A 123 5.80 8.75 12.46
CA CYS A 123 5.36 7.36 12.41
C CYS A 123 3.88 7.18 12.05
N ALA A 124 3.10 8.24 11.97
CA ALA A 124 1.72 8.15 11.57
C ALA A 124 1.60 7.75 10.10
N VAL A 125 0.73 6.78 9.81
CA VAL A 125 0.49 6.31 8.44
C VAL A 125 -0.67 7.07 7.81
N PRO A 126 -0.44 7.89 6.78
CA PRO A 126 -1.51 8.46 5.99
C PRO A 126 -2.17 7.35 5.16
N LEU A 127 -3.49 7.21 5.25
CA LEU A 127 -4.28 6.24 4.52
C LEU A 127 -5.28 6.95 3.60
N LEU A 128 -5.09 6.86 2.28
CA LEU A 128 -6.03 7.42 1.33
C LEU A 128 -7.27 6.51 1.21
N TYR A 129 -8.40 7.04 1.61
CA TYR A 129 -9.69 6.39 1.48
C TYR A 129 -10.23 6.63 0.07
N MET A 130 -9.98 5.71 -0.88
CA MET A 130 -10.47 5.78 -2.25
C MET A 130 -11.99 5.72 -2.25
N THR A 131 -12.63 6.79 -2.72
CA THR A 131 -14.08 6.85 -2.83
C THR A 131 -14.57 6.13 -4.10
N TRP A 132 -15.89 6.01 -4.25
CA TRP A 132 -16.57 5.34 -5.35
C TRP A 132 -17.25 6.30 -6.31
N GLY A 133 -17.49 5.85 -7.54
CA GLY A 133 -18.30 6.56 -8.55
C GLY A 133 -19.73 6.71 -8.10
N ARG A 134 -20.38 7.80 -8.50
CA ARG A 134 -21.82 7.97 -8.27
C ARG A 134 -22.59 6.95 -9.11
N GLU A 135 -23.68 6.40 -8.58
CA GLU A 135 -24.48 5.31 -9.16
C GLU A 135 -24.83 5.52 -10.65
N ASN A 136 -25.14 6.76 -11.03
CA ASN A 136 -25.49 7.13 -12.41
C ASN A 136 -24.46 8.10 -13.02
N GLY A 137 -23.24 8.11 -12.53
CA GLY A 137 -22.24 9.09 -12.89
C GLY A 137 -22.48 10.47 -12.25
N ASP A 138 -21.63 11.44 -12.59
CA ASP A 138 -21.71 12.80 -12.09
C ASP A 138 -22.50 13.71 -13.04
N ALA A 139 -23.81 13.74 -12.90
CA ALA A 139 -24.70 14.56 -13.72
C ALA A 139 -24.36 16.07 -13.67
N GLN A 140 -23.69 16.55 -12.63
CA GLN A 140 -23.33 17.96 -12.49
C GLN A 140 -22.20 18.36 -13.45
N ASN A 141 -21.23 17.50 -13.67
CA ASN A 141 -20.05 17.78 -14.48
C ASN A 141 -20.07 17.08 -15.86
N CYS A 142 -20.97 16.12 -16.06
CA CYS A 142 -21.09 15.28 -17.27
C CYS A 142 -21.17 16.10 -18.57
N GLU A 143 -21.88 17.25 -18.58
CA GLU A 143 -22.06 18.04 -19.81
C GLU A 143 -20.73 18.55 -20.39
N TRP A 144 -19.79 18.92 -19.52
CA TRP A 144 -18.51 19.49 -19.94
C TRP A 144 -17.32 18.53 -19.75
N TRP A 145 -17.49 17.45 -18.95
CA TRP A 145 -16.50 16.40 -18.73
C TRP A 145 -17.11 15.00 -18.92
N PRO A 146 -17.29 14.54 -20.19
CA PRO A 146 -17.99 13.31 -20.51
C PRO A 146 -17.50 12.04 -19.81
N PRO A 147 -16.20 11.86 -19.44
CA PRO A 147 -15.79 10.64 -18.73
C PRO A 147 -16.59 10.34 -17.47
N VAL A 148 -17.06 11.36 -16.73
CA VAL A 148 -17.84 11.16 -15.50
C VAL A 148 -19.34 10.97 -15.72
N CYS A 149 -19.80 10.83 -16.97
CA CYS A 149 -21.23 10.62 -17.28
C CYS A 149 -21.76 9.26 -16.83
N THR A 150 -20.90 8.32 -16.56
CA THR A 150 -21.25 6.97 -16.12
C THR A 150 -20.54 6.63 -14.81
N TYR A 151 -21.08 5.63 -14.09
CA TYR A 151 -20.40 5.07 -12.93
C TYR A 151 -18.98 4.63 -13.27
N GLY A 152 -18.83 3.72 -14.24
CA GLY A 152 -17.53 3.14 -14.59
C GLY A 152 -16.49 4.17 -15.01
N GLY A 153 -16.85 5.15 -15.85
CA GLY A 153 -15.90 6.19 -16.24
C GLY A 153 -15.51 7.12 -15.10
N MET A 154 -16.43 7.36 -14.12
CA MET A 154 -16.07 8.08 -12.89
C MET A 154 -15.18 7.24 -11.98
N GLN A 155 -15.49 5.95 -11.83
CA GLN A 155 -14.72 5.02 -10.98
C GLN A 155 -13.30 4.82 -11.50
N GLU A 156 -13.12 4.65 -12.80
CA GLU A 156 -11.80 4.53 -13.44
C GLU A 156 -10.90 5.72 -13.09
N LEU A 157 -11.43 6.95 -13.22
CA LEU A 157 -10.70 8.16 -12.86
C LEU A 157 -10.38 8.24 -11.35
N LEU A 158 -11.33 7.88 -10.49
CA LEU A 158 -11.09 7.85 -9.05
C LEU A 158 -9.98 6.87 -8.69
N THR A 159 -10.04 5.65 -9.22
CA THR A 159 -9.02 4.60 -9.00
C THR A 159 -7.64 5.11 -9.41
N GLU A 160 -7.50 5.59 -10.66
CA GLU A 160 -6.23 6.10 -11.19
C GLU A 160 -5.66 7.21 -10.29
N ARG A 161 -6.47 8.21 -9.93
CA ARG A 161 -5.98 9.40 -9.21
C ARG A 161 -5.66 9.14 -7.74
N TYR A 162 -6.45 8.28 -7.08
CA TYR A 162 -6.14 7.92 -5.70
C TYR A 162 -4.86 7.08 -5.60
N LEU A 163 -4.64 6.14 -6.53
CA LEU A 163 -3.40 5.36 -6.57
C LEU A 163 -2.19 6.24 -6.93
N GLU A 164 -2.35 7.19 -7.87
CA GLU A 164 -1.31 8.16 -8.20
C GLU A 164 -0.96 9.05 -6.99
N ALA A 165 -1.96 9.57 -6.27
CA ALA A 165 -1.74 10.38 -5.06
C ALA A 165 -1.03 9.58 -3.96
N ALA A 166 -1.47 8.34 -3.71
CA ALA A 166 -0.86 7.47 -2.72
C ALA A 166 0.60 7.15 -3.07
N ASN A 167 0.87 6.83 -4.33
CA ASN A 167 2.23 6.55 -4.80
C ASN A 167 3.15 7.78 -4.70
N ASN A 168 2.64 8.96 -5.06
CA ASN A 168 3.43 10.21 -5.02
C ASN A 168 3.78 10.65 -3.60
N THR A 169 2.96 10.28 -2.61
CA THR A 169 3.13 10.66 -1.20
C THR A 169 3.57 9.51 -0.30
N GLN A 170 3.79 8.31 -0.87
CA GLN A 170 4.07 7.07 -0.12
C GLN A 170 3.02 6.81 0.98
N SER A 171 1.77 7.20 0.70
CA SER A 171 0.64 6.96 1.58
C SER A 171 0.03 5.59 1.28
N TRP A 172 -0.53 4.94 2.29
CA TRP A 172 -1.30 3.73 2.06
C TRP A 172 -2.61 4.03 1.32
N SER A 173 -3.22 3.02 0.70
CA SER A 173 -4.52 3.12 0.04
C SER A 173 -5.49 2.08 0.59
N ALA A 174 -6.71 2.50 0.90
CA ALA A 174 -7.86 1.63 1.11
C ALA A 174 -8.72 1.68 -0.17
N PRO A 175 -8.71 0.63 -1.03
CA PRO A 175 -9.29 0.67 -2.37
C PRO A 175 -10.82 0.46 -2.37
N VAL A 176 -11.53 1.20 -1.51
CA VAL A 176 -12.97 1.04 -1.31
C VAL A 176 -13.76 1.15 -2.61
N GLY A 177 -13.39 2.10 -3.49
CA GLY A 177 -14.08 2.27 -4.78
C GLY A 177 -13.93 1.09 -5.71
N MET A 178 -12.80 0.39 -5.72
CA MET A 178 -12.58 -0.82 -6.52
C MET A 178 -13.46 -1.98 -6.00
N ILE A 179 -13.43 -2.21 -4.70
CA ILE A 179 -14.26 -3.24 -4.06
C ILE A 179 -15.76 -2.93 -4.21
N TRP A 180 -16.11 -1.64 -4.18
CA TRP A 180 -17.48 -1.19 -4.45
C TRP A 180 -17.96 -1.62 -5.84
N GLU A 181 -17.12 -1.48 -6.86
CA GLU A 181 -17.39 -1.93 -8.23
C GLU A 181 -17.59 -3.44 -8.29
N ASP A 182 -16.72 -4.24 -7.69
CA ASP A 182 -16.82 -5.69 -7.64
C ASP A 182 -18.13 -6.14 -6.96
N VAL A 183 -18.50 -5.52 -5.83
CA VAL A 183 -19.76 -5.86 -5.14
C VAL A 183 -20.99 -5.47 -5.97
N LEU A 184 -20.96 -4.35 -6.71
CA LEU A 184 -22.06 -3.98 -7.61
C LEU A 184 -22.20 -4.95 -8.79
N ASP A 185 -21.09 -5.41 -9.34
CA ASP A 185 -21.07 -6.28 -10.52
C ASP A 185 -21.44 -7.72 -10.16
N LEU A 186 -21.01 -8.21 -9.01
CA LEU A 186 -21.17 -9.62 -8.61
C LEU A 186 -22.41 -9.89 -7.75
N THR A 187 -23.06 -8.84 -7.21
CA THR A 187 -24.15 -9.01 -6.25
C THR A 187 -25.33 -8.08 -6.52
N ASN A 188 -26.41 -8.25 -5.74
CA ASN A 188 -27.55 -7.32 -5.73
C ASN A 188 -27.58 -6.47 -4.44
N ILE A 189 -26.46 -6.33 -3.76
CA ILE A 189 -26.35 -5.51 -2.54
C ILE A 189 -26.45 -4.04 -2.93
N ASN A 190 -27.39 -3.31 -2.34
CA ASN A 190 -27.49 -1.89 -2.56
C ASN A 190 -26.50 -1.14 -1.65
N LEU A 191 -25.47 -0.56 -2.26
CA LEU A 191 -24.43 0.19 -1.57
C LEU A 191 -24.74 1.70 -1.45
N TYR A 192 -25.76 2.21 -2.14
CA TYR A 192 -26.11 3.63 -2.16
C TYR A 192 -27.34 3.98 -1.34
N ASN A 193 -27.40 5.20 -0.86
CA ASN A 193 -28.63 5.87 -0.48
C ASN A 193 -29.44 6.28 -1.72
N ALA A 194 -30.67 6.74 -1.50
CA ALA A 194 -31.58 7.15 -2.56
C ALA A 194 -31.07 8.29 -3.47
N ASP A 195 -30.02 8.98 -3.07
CA ASP A 195 -29.39 10.06 -3.87
C ASP A 195 -28.35 9.53 -4.87
N GLY A 196 -28.05 8.23 -4.85
CA GLY A 196 -27.06 7.59 -5.73
C GLY A 196 -25.62 8.05 -5.52
N SER A 197 -25.32 8.64 -4.34
CA SER A 197 -24.01 9.20 -4.00
C SER A 197 -23.54 8.76 -2.62
N HIS A 198 -24.30 9.08 -1.57
CA HIS A 198 -23.95 8.71 -0.19
C HIS A 198 -24.08 7.20 0.05
N PRO A 199 -23.28 6.63 0.95
CA PRO A 199 -23.29 5.21 1.23
C PRO A 199 -24.56 4.79 1.97
N SER A 200 -25.15 3.66 1.61
CA SER A 200 -26.09 2.94 2.47
C SER A 200 -25.38 2.38 3.71
N ALA A 201 -26.10 1.72 4.61
CA ALA A 201 -25.47 1.01 5.71
C ALA A 201 -24.49 -0.08 5.22
N ALA A 202 -24.82 -0.77 4.10
CA ALA A 202 -23.93 -1.77 3.49
C ALA A 202 -22.69 -1.10 2.85
N GLY A 203 -22.85 0.06 2.21
CA GLY A 203 -21.72 0.80 1.67
C GLY A 203 -20.77 1.33 2.75
N SER A 204 -21.31 1.81 3.88
CA SER A 204 -20.43 2.23 5.01
C SER A 204 -19.77 1.03 5.69
N TYR A 205 -20.43 -0.12 5.77
CA TYR A 205 -19.82 -1.36 6.25
C TYR A 205 -18.67 -1.79 5.34
N LEU A 206 -18.88 -1.82 4.01
CA LEU A 206 -17.85 -2.13 3.04
C LEU A 206 -16.63 -1.23 3.23
N ALA A 207 -16.84 0.09 3.35
CA ALA A 207 -15.75 1.04 3.54
C ALA A 207 -15.00 0.80 4.87
N ALA A 208 -15.72 0.55 5.96
CA ALA A 208 -15.11 0.28 7.27
C ALA A 208 -14.33 -1.05 7.27
N SER A 209 -14.87 -2.11 6.66
CA SER A 209 -14.23 -3.41 6.55
C SER A 209 -13.00 -3.36 5.63
N THR A 210 -13.04 -2.58 4.54
CA THR A 210 -11.86 -2.32 3.69
C THR A 210 -10.77 -1.59 4.48
N ILE A 211 -11.12 -0.56 5.24
CA ILE A 211 -10.17 0.15 6.10
C ILE A 211 -9.59 -0.81 7.16
N PHE A 212 -10.42 -1.66 7.77
CA PHE A 212 -9.95 -2.68 8.72
C PHE A 212 -8.86 -3.57 8.11
N VAL A 213 -9.08 -4.08 6.89
CA VAL A 213 -8.09 -4.91 6.19
C VAL A 213 -6.81 -4.11 5.88
N ALA A 214 -6.94 -2.84 5.48
CA ALA A 214 -5.78 -1.98 5.27
C ALA A 214 -4.93 -1.79 6.54
N LEU A 215 -5.58 -1.67 7.71
CA LEU A 215 -4.92 -1.45 8.99
C LEU A 215 -4.26 -2.71 9.56
N PHE A 216 -4.90 -3.87 9.43
CA PHE A 216 -4.51 -5.07 10.16
C PHE A 216 -4.07 -6.24 9.28
N GLY A 217 -4.37 -6.21 7.96
CA GLY A 217 -4.05 -7.30 7.04
C GLY A 217 -4.77 -8.62 7.37
N GLU A 218 -5.86 -8.55 8.12
CA GLU A 218 -6.61 -9.72 8.59
C GLU A 218 -7.89 -9.93 7.79
N ASN A 219 -8.28 -11.21 7.64
CA ASN A 219 -9.48 -11.58 6.89
C ASN A 219 -10.75 -11.18 7.65
N PRO A 220 -11.56 -10.22 7.17
CA PRO A 220 -12.74 -9.75 7.87
C PRO A 220 -13.85 -10.80 7.96
N GLN A 221 -13.81 -11.87 7.15
CA GLN A 221 -14.76 -13.00 7.24
C GLN A 221 -14.67 -13.76 8.59
N GLU A 222 -13.57 -13.61 9.32
CA GLU A 222 -13.39 -14.22 10.64
C GLU A 222 -14.16 -13.47 11.74
N SER A 223 -14.72 -12.29 11.42
CA SER A 223 -15.50 -11.48 12.34
C SER A 223 -16.95 -12.01 12.51
N GLU A 224 -17.44 -11.97 13.73
CA GLU A 224 -18.87 -12.16 14.03
C GLU A 224 -19.69 -10.86 13.92
N TYR A 225 -19.02 -9.71 13.69
CA TYR A 225 -19.70 -8.42 13.58
C TYR A 225 -20.29 -8.25 12.17
N SER A 226 -21.54 -7.90 12.10
CA SER A 226 -22.24 -7.63 10.83
C SER A 226 -22.92 -6.25 10.80
N GLY A 227 -22.75 -5.47 11.85
CA GLY A 227 -23.43 -4.18 11.97
C GLY A 227 -24.94 -4.28 11.76
N PRO A 228 -25.59 -3.26 11.21
CA PRO A 228 -27.02 -3.24 10.95
C PRO A 228 -27.45 -4.02 9.70
N ILE A 229 -26.50 -4.55 8.89
CA ILE A 229 -26.78 -5.14 7.57
C ILE A 229 -27.07 -6.65 7.62
N GLY A 230 -26.67 -7.30 8.71
CA GLY A 230 -26.85 -8.73 8.94
C GLY A 230 -25.79 -9.60 8.26
N LEU A 231 -25.53 -10.74 8.89
CA LEU A 231 -24.38 -11.62 8.59
C LEU A 231 -24.28 -12.05 7.11
N GLY A 232 -25.41 -12.34 6.44
CA GLY A 232 -25.35 -12.78 5.04
C GLY A 232 -24.86 -11.68 4.08
N VAL A 233 -25.13 -10.41 4.36
CA VAL A 233 -24.66 -9.29 3.55
C VAL A 233 -23.20 -8.97 3.91
N SER A 234 -22.85 -8.95 5.19
CA SER A 234 -21.47 -8.68 5.62
C SER A 234 -20.50 -9.72 5.07
N THR A 235 -20.81 -11.02 5.19
CA THR A 235 -19.97 -12.11 4.66
C THR A 235 -19.70 -11.96 3.16
N THR A 236 -20.72 -11.59 2.36
CA THR A 236 -20.53 -11.39 0.91
C THR A 236 -19.61 -10.18 0.62
N ILE A 237 -19.75 -9.10 1.39
CA ILE A 237 -18.87 -7.93 1.27
C ILE A 237 -17.44 -8.28 1.69
N ASP A 238 -17.27 -8.96 2.82
CA ASP A 238 -15.97 -9.35 3.36
C ASP A 238 -15.24 -10.34 2.44
N GLU A 239 -15.98 -11.23 1.75
CA GLU A 239 -15.44 -12.09 0.70
C GLU A 239 -14.85 -11.26 -0.45
N ALA A 240 -15.60 -10.31 -0.99
CA ALA A 240 -15.12 -9.45 -2.07
C ALA A 240 -13.88 -8.62 -1.64
N ILE A 241 -13.87 -8.10 -0.40
CA ILE A 241 -12.71 -7.37 0.14
C ILE A 241 -11.48 -8.28 0.19
N TRP A 242 -11.64 -9.50 0.70
CA TRP A 242 -10.53 -10.42 0.87
C TRP A 242 -10.00 -10.94 -0.46
N ASP A 243 -10.85 -11.15 -1.46
CA ASP A 243 -10.44 -11.50 -2.82
C ASP A 243 -9.55 -10.39 -3.42
N VAL A 244 -9.97 -9.12 -3.31
CA VAL A 244 -9.14 -7.98 -3.77
C VAL A 244 -7.83 -7.88 -2.98
N TRP A 245 -7.84 -8.17 -1.67
CA TRP A 245 -6.61 -8.20 -0.88
C TRP A 245 -5.61 -9.23 -1.39
N GLN A 246 -6.06 -10.41 -1.74
CA GLN A 246 -5.19 -11.50 -2.21
C GLN A 246 -4.78 -11.33 -3.69
N ASP A 247 -5.71 -10.92 -4.55
CA ASP A 247 -5.51 -10.92 -5.99
C ASP A 247 -4.95 -9.60 -6.54
N GLN A 248 -5.14 -8.49 -5.81
CA GLN A 248 -4.75 -7.15 -6.25
C GLN A 248 -3.92 -6.39 -5.18
N PRO A 249 -2.77 -6.92 -4.74
CA PRO A 249 -1.99 -6.29 -3.66
C PRO A 249 -1.57 -4.85 -3.98
N ASN A 250 -1.35 -4.52 -5.26
CA ASN A 250 -0.98 -3.17 -5.69
C ASN A 250 -2.09 -2.12 -5.50
N ALA A 251 -3.35 -2.55 -5.28
CA ALA A 251 -4.44 -1.62 -4.99
C ALA A 251 -4.36 -1.03 -3.57
N TRP A 252 -3.73 -1.74 -2.66
CA TRP A 252 -3.62 -1.36 -1.25
C TRP A 252 -2.45 -0.42 -0.96
N LEU A 253 -1.41 -0.44 -1.80
CA LEU A 253 -0.21 0.41 -1.71
C LEU A 253 0.28 0.57 -0.27
N GLN A 254 0.44 -0.56 0.43
CA GLN A 254 1.05 -0.54 1.75
C GLN A 254 2.56 -0.41 1.59
N TYR A 255 3.08 0.78 1.82
CA TYR A 255 4.53 1.00 1.85
C TYR A 255 5.07 0.51 3.18
N ASP A 256 6.08 -0.34 3.11
CA ASP A 256 6.84 -0.70 4.29
C ASP A 256 7.56 0.55 4.81
N LEU A 257 7.21 0.98 6.03
CA LEU A 257 7.86 2.12 6.67
C LEU A 257 9.37 1.88 6.87
N LEU A 258 9.78 0.61 6.90
CA LEU A 258 11.16 0.18 7.18
C LEU A 258 11.78 -0.61 6.03
N GLU A 259 11.51 -0.23 4.80
CA GLU A 259 12.15 -0.83 3.64
C GLU A 259 13.63 -0.49 3.61
N VAL A 260 14.48 -1.53 3.52
CA VAL A 260 15.93 -1.40 3.40
C VAL A 260 16.39 -2.37 2.30
N GLU A 261 17.06 -1.82 1.31
CA GLU A 261 17.68 -2.59 0.24
C GLU A 261 19.20 -2.42 0.25
N PHE A 262 19.92 -3.52 0.09
CA PHE A 262 21.36 -3.53 -0.08
C PHE A 262 21.72 -3.79 -1.54
N TYR A 263 22.37 -2.85 -2.15
CA TYR A 263 22.96 -3.02 -3.49
C TYR A 263 24.43 -3.37 -3.33
N SER A 264 24.87 -4.46 -3.94
CA SER A 264 26.28 -4.86 -3.89
C SER A 264 26.93 -4.79 -5.26
N GLN A 265 28.16 -4.25 -5.29
CA GLN A 265 29.03 -4.30 -6.45
C GLN A 265 30.28 -5.08 -6.09
N THR A 266 30.48 -6.23 -6.72
CA THR A 266 31.64 -7.09 -6.48
C THR A 266 32.95 -6.39 -6.88
N THR A 267 34.01 -6.61 -6.10
CA THR A 267 35.37 -6.17 -6.38
C THR A 267 36.33 -7.37 -6.32
N PRO A 268 37.55 -7.30 -6.86
CA PRO A 268 38.52 -8.41 -6.78
C PRO A 268 38.87 -8.83 -5.34
N GLU A 269 38.65 -7.96 -4.37
CA GLU A 269 39.01 -8.16 -2.97
C GLU A 269 37.80 -8.26 -2.02
N GLY A 270 36.56 -8.23 -2.57
CA GLY A 270 35.33 -8.25 -1.77
C GLY A 270 34.14 -7.61 -2.51
N CYS A 271 33.43 -6.69 -1.88
CA CYS A 271 32.35 -5.93 -2.52
C CYS A 271 32.22 -4.52 -1.95
N ASN A 272 31.60 -3.63 -2.73
CA ASN A 272 31.03 -2.39 -2.22
C ASN A 272 29.53 -2.62 -1.95
N ILE A 273 29.06 -2.28 -0.78
CA ILE A 273 27.65 -2.33 -0.40
C ILE A 273 27.14 -0.92 -0.32
N GLN A 274 26.06 -0.63 -1.06
CA GLN A 274 25.30 0.61 -0.94
C GLN A 274 23.95 0.30 -0.29
N VAL A 275 23.52 1.14 0.61
CA VAL A 275 22.19 1.04 1.23
C VAL A 275 21.24 2.04 0.56
N SER A 276 20.02 1.58 0.30
CA SER A 276 18.85 2.41 0.10
C SER A 276 17.85 2.10 1.20
N ALA A 277 17.41 3.10 1.92
CA ALA A 277 16.49 2.94 3.04
C ALA A 277 15.34 3.94 2.95
N SER A 278 14.18 3.54 3.43
CA SER A 278 13.04 4.45 3.54
C SER A 278 13.35 5.61 4.52
N PRO A 279 12.66 6.76 4.39
CA PRO A 279 12.89 7.93 5.26
C PRO A 279 12.65 7.67 6.76
N TYR A 280 12.00 6.56 7.10
CA TYR A 280 11.68 6.16 8.48
C TYR A 280 12.77 5.31 9.14
N VAL A 281 13.83 4.98 8.42
CA VAL A 281 14.98 4.25 8.94
C VAL A 281 16.01 5.23 9.46
N ASP A 282 16.22 5.25 10.78
CA ASP A 282 17.20 6.11 11.41
C ASP A 282 18.64 5.66 11.17
N SER A 283 18.85 4.35 11.29
CA SER A 283 20.16 3.73 11.09
C SER A 283 20.05 2.21 10.93
N ILE A 284 21.05 1.63 10.30
CA ILE A 284 21.19 0.18 10.12
C ILE A 284 22.52 -0.22 10.73
N TRP A 285 22.46 -1.00 11.80
CA TRP A 285 23.67 -1.61 12.36
C TRP A 285 23.97 -2.91 11.64
N VAL A 286 25.14 -2.97 11.02
CA VAL A 286 25.58 -4.13 10.22
C VAL A 286 26.79 -4.75 10.90
N SER A 287 26.71 -6.04 11.20
CA SER A 287 27.78 -6.70 11.96
C SER A 287 27.96 -8.18 11.61
N ASN A 288 29.15 -8.68 11.87
CA ASN A 288 29.49 -10.10 12.04
C ASN A 288 30.76 -10.22 12.90
N SER A 289 31.47 -11.37 12.84
CA SER A 289 32.72 -11.56 13.62
C SER A 289 33.90 -10.68 13.18
N GLU A 290 33.84 -10.09 11.96
CA GLU A 290 34.94 -9.33 11.34
C GLU A 290 34.58 -7.86 11.08
N PHE A 291 33.29 -7.57 10.89
CA PHE A 291 32.79 -6.26 10.52
C PHE A 291 31.76 -5.77 11.56
N ASP A 292 31.81 -4.50 11.88
CA ASP A 292 30.89 -3.82 12.80
C ASP A 292 30.83 -2.35 12.44
N PHE A 293 29.71 -1.89 11.87
CA PHE A 293 29.52 -0.50 11.44
C PHE A 293 28.04 -0.13 11.36
N ILE A 294 27.76 1.17 11.28
CA ILE A 294 26.42 1.72 11.12
C ILE A 294 26.34 2.36 9.73
N MET A 295 25.23 2.12 9.03
CA MET A 295 24.88 2.73 7.74
C MET A 295 23.61 3.56 7.85
N GLN A 296 23.50 4.55 6.97
CA GLN A 296 22.30 5.34 6.75
C GLN A 296 21.95 5.30 5.24
N ASP A 297 20.79 5.81 4.88
CA ASP A 297 20.38 5.89 3.49
C ASP A 297 21.47 6.56 2.62
N GLY A 298 21.77 5.92 1.48
CA GLY A 298 22.79 6.38 0.54
C GLY A 298 24.24 6.04 0.91
N ASP A 299 24.53 5.49 2.08
CA ASP A 299 25.89 5.13 2.49
C ASP A 299 26.46 4.00 1.62
N ILE A 300 27.77 4.09 1.35
CA ILE A 300 28.53 3.08 0.64
C ILE A 300 29.68 2.60 1.52
N VAL A 301 29.75 1.30 1.75
CA VAL A 301 30.84 0.67 2.52
C VAL A 301 31.58 -0.36 1.66
N SER A 302 32.89 -0.33 1.67
CA SER A 302 33.73 -1.31 0.97
C SER A 302 34.17 -2.39 1.95
N LEU A 303 33.85 -3.64 1.62
CA LEU A 303 34.22 -4.81 2.43
C LEU A 303 35.21 -5.68 1.67
N ASN A 304 36.29 -6.11 2.36
CA ASN A 304 37.31 -7.00 1.81
C ASN A 304 37.16 -8.38 2.43
N PHE A 305 36.89 -9.39 1.61
CA PHE A 305 36.77 -10.79 2.02
C PHE A 305 37.06 -11.72 0.84
N ALA A 306 37.36 -13.01 1.10
CA ALA A 306 37.90 -13.89 0.09
C ALA A 306 36.83 -14.48 -0.86
N GLU A 307 35.71 -14.96 -0.35
CA GLU A 307 34.68 -15.66 -1.14
C GLU A 307 33.30 -15.07 -0.92
N SER A 308 32.81 -15.13 0.31
CA SER A 308 31.52 -14.55 0.70
C SER A 308 31.57 -14.10 2.16
N VAL A 309 30.68 -13.17 2.49
CA VAL A 309 30.46 -12.72 3.87
C VAL A 309 28.97 -12.63 4.13
N THR A 310 28.53 -13.20 5.25
CA THR A 310 27.17 -12.98 5.76
C THR A 310 27.23 -11.94 6.86
N LEU A 311 26.41 -10.93 6.73
CA LEU A 311 26.26 -9.86 7.70
C LEU A 311 24.89 -9.96 8.36
N GLU A 312 24.84 -9.70 9.65
CA GLU A 312 23.60 -9.46 10.38
C GLU A 312 23.31 -7.95 10.34
N ALA A 313 22.11 -7.58 9.94
CA ALA A 313 21.66 -6.20 9.91
C ALA A 313 20.51 -6.00 10.90
N ILE A 314 20.58 -4.93 11.68
CA ILE A 314 19.51 -4.50 12.57
C ILE A 314 19.09 -3.10 12.16
N ILE A 315 17.84 -2.98 11.74
CA ILE A 315 17.23 -1.70 11.36
C ILE A 315 16.70 -1.04 12.64
N TYR A 316 17.09 0.21 12.86
CA TYR A 316 16.57 1.07 13.90
C TYR A 316 15.68 2.15 13.28
N SER A 317 14.52 2.34 13.88
CA SER A 317 13.55 3.37 13.53
C SER A 317 12.91 3.90 14.81
N GLY A 318 12.58 5.19 14.85
CA GLY A 318 11.73 5.75 15.90
C GLY A 318 10.30 5.20 15.87
N CYS A 319 9.91 4.52 14.78
CA CYS A 319 8.54 4.09 14.52
C CYS A 319 8.23 2.63 14.85
N SER A 320 9.23 1.81 15.16
CA SER A 320 9.03 0.38 15.46
C SER A 320 10.12 -0.18 16.35
N GLU A 321 9.89 -1.39 16.89
CA GLU A 321 10.97 -2.19 17.49
C GLU A 321 12.01 -2.52 16.41
N PRO A 322 13.31 -2.64 16.80
CA PRO A 322 14.36 -2.97 15.85
C PRO A 322 14.09 -4.28 15.10
N ILE A 323 14.27 -4.27 13.78
CA ILE A 323 14.09 -5.45 12.91
C ILE A 323 15.46 -6.01 12.54
N ALA A 324 15.68 -7.29 12.78
CA ALA A 324 16.92 -7.99 12.44
C ALA A 324 16.73 -8.94 11.26
N PHE A 325 17.68 -8.94 10.33
CA PHE A 325 17.79 -9.89 9.22
C PHE A 325 19.25 -10.17 8.88
N SER A 326 19.51 -11.12 7.98
CA SER A 326 20.86 -11.42 7.51
C SER A 326 20.94 -11.41 6.00
N GLU A 327 22.03 -10.87 5.46
CA GLU A 327 22.30 -10.77 4.03
C GLU A 327 23.69 -11.34 3.72
N THR A 328 23.84 -12.03 2.57
CA THR A 328 25.11 -12.64 2.16
C THR A 328 25.65 -12.00 0.88
N PHE A 329 26.85 -11.49 0.95
CA PHE A 329 27.56 -10.82 -0.15
C PHE A 329 28.70 -11.68 -0.66
N TYR A 330 29.02 -11.59 -1.97
CA TYR A 330 30.02 -12.39 -2.66
C TYR A 330 31.15 -11.51 -3.23
N SER A 331 32.38 -12.02 -3.21
CA SER A 331 33.52 -11.35 -3.87
C SER A 331 33.61 -11.72 -5.35
N GLY A 332 34.21 -10.86 -6.18
CA GLY A 332 34.41 -11.09 -7.61
C GLY A 332 35.47 -12.16 -7.95
N THR A 333 36.13 -12.79 -6.94
CA THR A 333 37.08 -13.91 -7.12
C THR A 333 36.40 -15.26 -7.04
N SER A 334 35.17 -15.34 -6.59
CA SER A 334 34.38 -16.56 -6.55
C SER A 334 34.00 -17.01 -7.96
N SER A 335 34.44 -18.18 -8.42
CA SER A 335 34.01 -18.80 -9.68
C SER A 335 32.64 -19.48 -9.56
N MET A 336 31.78 -19.00 -8.68
CA MET A 336 30.40 -19.48 -8.56
C MET A 336 29.51 -18.78 -9.55
N GLN A 337 28.68 -19.53 -10.23
CA GLN A 337 27.60 -19.03 -11.07
C GLN A 337 26.83 -17.97 -10.28
N GLU A 338 26.90 -16.74 -10.76
CA GLU A 338 25.96 -15.69 -10.40
C GLU A 338 24.55 -16.25 -10.61
N HIS A 339 23.79 -16.41 -9.54
CA HIS A 339 22.37 -16.23 -9.65
C HIS A 339 22.18 -14.69 -9.74
N GLU A 340 22.54 -14.16 -10.91
CA GLU A 340 22.10 -12.84 -11.30
C GLU A 340 20.58 -12.82 -11.11
N THR A 341 20.09 -11.93 -10.28
CA THR A 341 18.71 -11.47 -10.42
C THR A 341 18.65 -10.83 -11.79
N THR A 342 18.13 -11.58 -12.75
CA THR A 342 18.08 -11.21 -14.16
C THR A 342 16.98 -10.21 -14.42
N GLU A 343 16.96 -9.09 -13.68
CA GLU A 343 16.08 -7.99 -14.05
C GLU A 343 16.52 -7.44 -15.41
N PRO A 344 15.61 -7.39 -16.39
CA PRO A 344 15.94 -6.88 -17.70
C PRO A 344 16.24 -5.38 -17.63
N ASP A 345 17.34 -4.93 -18.24
CA ASP A 345 17.46 -3.54 -18.57
C ASP A 345 16.61 -3.22 -19.79
N ILE A 346 15.79 -2.18 -19.70
CA ILE A 346 14.88 -1.75 -20.75
C ILE A 346 15.11 -0.29 -21.15
N TYR A 347 15.14 -0.05 -22.48
CA TYR A 347 15.23 1.32 -23.00
C TYR A 347 14.59 1.44 -24.39
N PRO A 348 14.11 2.61 -24.81
CA PRO A 348 13.86 3.76 -23.93
C PRO A 348 12.72 3.47 -22.96
N ASN A 349 12.79 4.06 -21.78
CA ASN A 349 11.69 4.08 -20.81
C ASN A 349 11.63 5.50 -20.22
N PRO A 350 10.66 6.34 -20.60
CA PRO A 350 9.43 6.03 -21.37
C PRO A 350 9.66 5.60 -22.83
N ALA A 351 8.78 4.74 -23.34
CA ALA A 351 8.77 4.22 -24.70
C ALA A 351 7.64 4.83 -25.56
N THR A 352 7.84 4.92 -26.88
CA THR A 352 6.81 5.40 -27.82
C THR A 352 6.42 4.36 -28.86
N GLU A 353 7.37 3.71 -29.51
CA GLU A 353 7.16 2.74 -30.58
C GLU A 353 7.71 1.37 -30.24
N SER A 354 8.88 1.31 -29.62
CA SER A 354 9.52 0.04 -29.22
C SER A 354 10.24 0.14 -27.90
N ILE A 355 10.46 -1.01 -27.26
CA ILE A 355 11.29 -1.21 -26.08
C ILE A 355 12.39 -2.20 -26.43
N TRP A 356 13.62 -1.84 -26.14
CA TRP A 356 14.74 -2.77 -26.19
C TRP A 356 14.93 -3.39 -24.82
N VAL A 357 14.98 -4.72 -24.76
CA VAL A 357 15.26 -5.49 -23.56
C VAL A 357 16.67 -6.02 -23.66
N VAL A 358 17.56 -5.59 -22.77
CA VAL A 358 18.93 -6.08 -22.69
C VAL A 358 18.97 -7.26 -21.75
N ASN A 359 19.40 -8.39 -22.26
CA ASN A 359 19.62 -9.59 -21.47
C ASN A 359 21.12 -9.85 -21.33
N PRO A 360 21.70 -9.68 -20.13
CA PRO A 360 23.11 -9.97 -19.91
C PRO A 360 23.47 -11.48 -20.01
N THR A 361 22.49 -12.39 -19.84
CA THR A 361 22.73 -13.85 -19.81
C THR A 361 22.31 -14.59 -21.08
N GLY A 362 21.51 -14.01 -21.95
CA GLY A 362 21.15 -14.58 -23.26
C GLY A 362 20.13 -15.74 -23.25
N GLU A 363 19.45 -16.01 -22.13
CA GLU A 363 18.62 -17.21 -21.96
C GLU A 363 17.10 -16.98 -21.84
N TRP A 364 16.57 -15.80 -22.10
CA TRP A 364 15.12 -15.57 -21.96
C TRP A 364 14.31 -16.16 -23.11
N SER A 365 13.17 -16.72 -22.77
CA SER A 365 12.28 -17.35 -23.76
C SER A 365 10.96 -16.59 -23.99
N CYS A 366 10.47 -15.82 -23.03
CA CYS A 366 9.20 -15.12 -23.13
C CYS A 366 9.19 -13.78 -22.37
N PHE A 367 8.47 -12.80 -22.94
CA PHE A 367 8.19 -11.50 -22.35
C PHE A 367 6.68 -11.29 -22.29
N PHE A 368 6.18 -10.83 -21.17
CA PHE A 368 4.77 -10.54 -20.94
C PHE A 368 4.63 -9.11 -20.47
N LEU A 369 3.87 -8.30 -21.23
CA LEU A 369 3.52 -6.96 -20.78
C LEU A 369 2.14 -7.01 -20.12
N ASN A 370 2.11 -6.67 -18.85
CA ASN A 370 0.88 -6.61 -18.06
C ASN A 370 0.55 -5.14 -17.78
N ASP A 371 -0.72 -4.80 -17.75
CA ASP A 371 -1.18 -3.49 -17.29
C ASP A 371 -1.10 -3.37 -15.75
N CYS A 372 -1.52 -2.24 -15.22
CA CYS A 372 -1.53 -1.99 -13.76
C CYS A 372 -2.54 -2.86 -12.99
N GLN A 373 -3.41 -3.60 -13.69
CA GLN A 373 -4.35 -4.57 -13.12
C GLN A 373 -3.83 -6.01 -13.21
N GLY A 374 -2.58 -6.19 -13.71
CA GLY A 374 -1.99 -7.50 -13.94
C GLY A 374 -2.54 -8.23 -15.18
N VAL A 375 -3.39 -7.55 -15.97
CA VAL A 375 -3.94 -8.15 -17.21
C VAL A 375 -2.88 -8.12 -18.28
N ARG A 376 -2.63 -9.27 -18.91
CA ARG A 376 -1.68 -9.37 -20.01
C ARG A 376 -2.19 -8.64 -21.25
N VAL A 377 -1.46 -7.62 -21.68
CA VAL A 377 -1.79 -6.79 -22.86
C VAL A 377 -0.96 -7.16 -24.07
N ALA A 378 0.23 -7.75 -23.89
CA ALA A 378 1.06 -8.27 -24.98
C ALA A 378 1.98 -9.40 -24.52
N GLU A 379 2.45 -10.20 -25.50
CA GLU A 379 3.36 -11.32 -25.30
C GLU A 379 4.34 -11.41 -26.48
N TRP A 380 5.63 -11.66 -26.18
CA TRP A 380 6.68 -11.89 -27.18
C TRP A 380 7.51 -13.11 -26.78
N THR A 381 7.97 -13.86 -27.78
CA THR A 381 8.87 -15.01 -27.61
C THR A 381 10.09 -14.83 -28.50
N SER A 382 11.30 -15.00 -27.99
CA SER A 382 12.53 -14.91 -28.79
C SER A 382 13.77 -15.50 -28.08
N ASN A 383 14.84 -15.69 -28.85
CA ASN A 383 16.10 -16.30 -28.40
C ASN A 383 17.33 -15.37 -28.51
N ASP A 384 17.17 -14.09 -28.91
CA ASP A 384 18.30 -13.15 -29.08
C ASP A 384 17.88 -11.70 -28.78
N ALA A 385 18.77 -10.70 -28.82
CA ALA A 385 18.50 -9.28 -28.44
C ALA A 385 17.13 -8.76 -28.94
N TYR A 386 16.36 -8.15 -28.05
CA TYR A 386 14.92 -8.02 -28.23
C TYR A 386 14.48 -6.58 -28.38
N GLU A 387 13.89 -6.29 -29.52
CA GLU A 387 13.06 -5.12 -29.73
C GLU A 387 11.60 -5.55 -29.64
N LEU A 388 10.89 -5.06 -28.63
CA LEU A 388 9.47 -5.31 -28.43
C LEU A 388 8.67 -4.16 -29.01
N ASP A 389 7.92 -4.41 -30.07
CA ASP A 389 7.01 -3.41 -30.65
C ASP A 389 5.87 -3.13 -29.67
N VAL A 390 5.80 -1.91 -29.17
CA VAL A 390 4.74 -1.42 -28.30
C VAL A 390 3.88 -0.34 -28.94
N SER A 391 4.03 -0.15 -30.26
CA SER A 391 3.33 0.89 -31.03
C SER A 391 1.79 0.72 -31.00
N PHE A 392 1.28 -0.43 -30.69
CA PHE A 392 -0.14 -0.73 -30.57
C PHE A 392 -0.69 -0.68 -29.14
N ILE A 393 0.19 -0.52 -28.13
CA ILE A 393 -0.20 -0.46 -26.72
C ILE A 393 -0.61 0.98 -26.38
N PRO A 394 -1.73 1.24 -25.71
CA PRO A 394 -2.11 2.59 -25.26
C PRO A 394 -1.06 3.25 -24.39
N ALA A 395 -1.06 4.58 -24.32
CA ALA A 395 -0.21 5.29 -23.35
C ALA A 395 -0.64 4.91 -21.94
N GLY A 396 0.33 4.60 -21.08
CA GLY A 396 0.04 4.13 -19.72
C GLY A 396 1.26 3.51 -19.04
N LEU A 397 1.03 3.06 -17.82
CA LEU A 397 2.00 2.34 -17.02
C LEU A 397 1.78 0.85 -17.15
N TYR A 398 2.85 0.11 -17.40
CA TYR A 398 2.85 -1.33 -17.61
C TYR A 398 3.99 -2.00 -16.85
N PHE A 399 3.92 -3.32 -16.74
CA PHE A 399 4.92 -4.16 -16.11
C PHE A 399 5.38 -5.23 -17.10
N LEU A 400 6.65 -5.21 -17.47
CA LEU A 400 7.28 -6.21 -18.34
C LEU A 400 7.83 -7.35 -17.48
N GLU A 401 7.20 -8.50 -17.54
CA GLU A 401 7.65 -9.74 -16.91
C GLU A 401 8.49 -10.55 -17.89
N THR A 402 9.63 -11.05 -17.42
CA THR A 402 10.51 -11.95 -18.18
C THR A 402 10.46 -13.37 -17.61
N ARG A 403 10.46 -14.39 -18.49
CA ARG A 403 10.46 -15.81 -18.07
C ARG A 403 11.48 -16.61 -18.84
N VAL A 404 12.15 -17.53 -18.12
CA VAL A 404 13.04 -18.58 -18.66
C VAL A 404 12.39 -19.92 -18.37
N GLU A 405 12.19 -20.76 -19.39
CA GLU A 405 11.56 -22.08 -19.25
C GLU A 405 10.22 -22.06 -18.46
N GLY A 406 9.47 -20.94 -18.55
CA GLY A 406 8.18 -20.78 -17.87
C GLY A 406 8.25 -20.25 -16.43
N VAL A 407 9.44 -20.07 -15.87
CA VAL A 407 9.65 -19.49 -14.54
C VAL A 407 9.88 -17.98 -14.68
N SER A 408 9.16 -17.16 -13.90
CA SER A 408 9.37 -15.69 -13.84
C SER A 408 10.77 -15.39 -13.28
N THR A 409 11.51 -14.55 -13.99
CA THR A 409 12.90 -14.19 -13.62
C THR A 409 13.05 -12.73 -13.26
N GLY A 410 12.03 -11.92 -13.51
CA GLY A 410 12.02 -10.50 -13.14
C GLY A 410 10.82 -9.76 -13.73
N THR A 411 10.51 -8.60 -13.14
CA THR A 411 9.46 -7.69 -13.61
C THR A 411 10.01 -6.27 -13.62
N LYS A 412 9.82 -5.54 -14.72
CA LYS A 412 10.30 -4.16 -14.87
C LYS A 412 9.15 -3.22 -15.23
N LYS A 413 9.13 -2.06 -14.59
CA LYS A 413 8.16 -1.00 -14.86
C LYS A 413 8.43 -0.34 -16.21
N VAL A 414 7.41 -0.21 -17.05
CA VAL A 414 7.46 0.39 -18.39
C VAL A 414 6.44 1.51 -18.50
N LEU A 415 6.87 2.70 -18.86
CA LEU A 415 5.99 3.82 -19.19
C LEU A 415 5.89 3.96 -20.71
N ILE A 416 4.69 3.83 -21.28
CA ILE A 416 4.41 4.06 -22.70
C ILE A 416 3.79 5.44 -22.86
N GLN A 417 4.42 6.27 -23.74
CA GLN A 417 3.94 7.62 -24.06
C GLN A 417 3.52 7.69 -25.53
N ARG A 418 2.60 8.60 -25.87
CA ARG A 418 2.11 8.86 -27.24
C ARG A 418 2.25 10.34 -27.57
#